data_a6f99f3e6ec454af23668d2312a1f13e
#
_entry.id   a6f99f3e6ec454af23668d2312a1f13e
#
_cell.length_a   1.000
_cell.length_b   1.000
_cell.length_c   1.000
_cell.angle_alpha   90.00
_cell.angle_beta   90.00
_cell.angle_gamma   90.00
#
_symmetry.space_group_name_H-M   'P 1'
#
loop_
_entity.id
_entity.type
_entity.pdbx_description
1 polymer ?
#
loop_
_entity_poly.entity_id
_entity_poly.type
_entity_poly.pdbx_seq_one_letter_code
_entity_poly.pdbx_strand_id
1 'polypeptide(L)'
;MKSFKKILALTLVALFTLTLFASCGKKAEKDEVKEIRYLNFKPEIADVYKEISAKYEEETGIKVIVQTAANNTYEQTLMAKMATDEAPTLFQINGPRGYANWKDYCADLTDSELYKHLTDKSLAVTVDGKAYGVPYLIEGYGIIYNQAIMDKYFALDKKATEYKSMDEIKNFDALKAVVEDMQKNKDALGNDGVFASTSLKAGDDWRWQTHLANLPVYQEFTKNNVDLTSDATKTIKFEFAKNYKNIFDLYLNNSVVEASKLGTKTVNDSMAEFALEKCAMVQNGNWAWSQISGVSGNKVKAENIKYLPIYTGTDDDETQGLCIGTENFFCVNSQASEAEQKAAKDFIYWLYSSKTGKDYVTNKLGFIAPFDTFDDDEKPTDPLAQEILRWMEKDGITTVPWNFTLFPSQTFKDNFGAALLQYAQGTKDWKAVEKQVIDDWASESAAAQ
;
A
#
# COMPACT_ATOMS: atom_id res chain seq x y z
N MET A 1 0.60 -84.89 16.92
CA MET A 1 0.89 -83.75 16.00
C MET A 1 -0.33 -83.01 15.47
N LYS A 2 -1.54 -83.58 15.35
CA LYS A 2 -2.74 -82.85 14.87
C LYS A 2 -3.41 -81.95 15.91
N SER A 3 -3.19 -82.18 17.20
CA SER A 3 -3.77 -81.38 18.30
C SER A 3 -3.00 -80.06 18.51
N PHE A 4 -1.67 -80.07 18.36
CA PHE A 4 -0.82 -78.90 18.55
C PHE A 4 -1.02 -77.80 17.48
N LYS A 5 -1.36 -78.18 16.24
CA LYS A 5 -1.66 -77.23 15.17
C LYS A 5 -3.02 -76.52 15.33
N LYS A 6 -3.98 -77.15 16.01
CA LYS A 6 -5.28 -76.51 16.31
C LYS A 6 -5.23 -75.50 17.43
N ILE A 7 -4.38 -75.72 18.45
CA ILE A 7 -4.17 -74.78 19.56
C ILE A 7 -3.37 -73.54 19.08
N LEU A 8 -2.38 -73.73 18.18
CA LEU A 8 -1.61 -72.63 17.62
C LEU A 8 -2.46 -71.73 16.69
N ALA A 9 -3.42 -72.31 15.95
CA ALA A 9 -4.33 -71.58 15.06
C ALA A 9 -5.38 -70.76 15.86
N LEU A 10 -5.86 -71.26 17.01
CA LEU A 10 -6.79 -70.56 17.87
C LEU A 10 -6.11 -69.40 18.60
N THR A 11 -4.83 -69.54 19.02
CA THR A 11 -4.07 -68.47 19.70
C THR A 11 -3.71 -67.35 18.70
N LEU A 12 -3.44 -67.63 17.44
CA LEU A 12 -3.19 -66.62 16.44
C LEU A 12 -4.45 -65.80 16.04
N VAL A 13 -5.62 -66.45 16.03
CA VAL A 13 -6.91 -65.78 15.75
C VAL A 13 -7.32 -64.89 16.92
N ALA A 14 -7.06 -65.34 18.19
CA ALA A 14 -7.35 -64.54 19.37
C ALA A 14 -6.42 -63.33 19.48
N LEU A 15 -5.15 -63.41 19.05
CA LEU A 15 -4.26 -62.27 19.01
C LEU A 15 -4.63 -61.28 17.90
N PHE A 16 -5.16 -61.75 16.76
CA PHE A 16 -5.56 -60.87 15.64
C PHE A 16 -6.89 -60.12 15.92
N THR A 17 -7.78 -60.70 16.73
CA THR A 17 -9.03 -60.06 17.13
C THR A 17 -8.83 -59.07 18.26
N LEU A 18 -7.81 -59.19 19.12
CA LEU A 18 -7.48 -58.19 20.15
C LEU A 18 -6.77 -56.95 19.59
N THR A 19 -6.11 -57.08 18.44
CA THR A 19 -5.51 -55.91 17.75
C THR A 19 -6.51 -55.09 16.94
N LEU A 20 -7.68 -55.61 16.60
CA LEU A 20 -8.74 -54.90 15.88
C LEU A 20 -9.64 -54.08 16.79
N PHE A 21 -9.65 -54.30 18.13
CA PHE A 21 -10.41 -53.48 19.07
C PHE A 21 -9.59 -52.40 19.77
N ALA A 22 -8.25 -52.35 19.58
CA ALA A 22 -7.40 -51.30 20.11
C ALA A 22 -7.26 -50.08 19.14
N SER A 23 -7.93 -50.15 17.96
CA SER A 23 -7.87 -49.10 16.92
C SER A 23 -9.08 -48.15 16.89
N CYS A 24 -10.03 -48.26 17.83
CA CYS A 24 -11.17 -47.38 17.93
C CYS A 24 -11.09 -46.59 19.26
N GLY A 25 -10.21 -45.60 19.30
CA GLY A 25 -10.09 -44.74 20.48
C GLY A 25 -8.96 -43.71 20.44
N LYS A 26 -8.30 -43.50 19.30
CA LYS A 26 -7.59 -42.25 19.13
C LYS A 26 -8.67 -41.18 18.87
N LYS A 27 -9.02 -40.40 19.91
CA LYS A 27 -9.43 -39.02 19.70
C LYS A 27 -8.42 -38.50 18.69
N ALA A 28 -8.90 -37.98 17.55
CA ALA A 28 -8.06 -37.15 16.69
C ALA A 28 -7.39 -36.15 17.65
N GLU A 29 -6.07 -36.27 17.86
CA GLU A 29 -5.30 -35.16 18.38
C GLU A 29 -5.67 -34.03 17.42
N LYS A 30 -6.31 -33.00 17.93
CA LYS A 30 -6.42 -31.74 17.17
C LYS A 30 -4.98 -31.42 16.86
N ASP A 31 -4.62 -31.41 15.56
CA ASP A 31 -3.33 -30.95 15.11
C ASP A 31 -3.13 -29.55 15.70
N GLU A 32 -2.32 -29.45 16.75
CA GLU A 32 -2.04 -28.22 17.44
C GLU A 32 -1.15 -27.40 16.51
N VAL A 33 -1.69 -26.32 15.95
CA VAL A 33 -0.95 -25.42 15.05
C VAL A 33 0.12 -24.73 15.90
N LYS A 34 1.38 -24.96 15.55
CA LYS A 34 2.53 -24.35 16.23
C LYS A 34 3.10 -23.16 15.48
N GLU A 35 2.83 -23.09 14.18
CA GLU A 35 3.31 -21.99 13.34
C GLU A 35 2.35 -21.68 12.18
N ILE A 36 2.31 -20.44 11.76
CA ILE A 36 1.70 -19.96 10.53
C ILE A 36 2.71 -19.13 9.75
N ARG A 37 2.54 -19.03 8.43
CA ARG A 37 3.40 -18.23 7.55
C ARG A 37 2.65 -17.02 7.05
N TYR A 38 3.24 -15.85 7.17
CA TYR A 38 2.71 -14.60 6.65
C TYR A 38 3.67 -14.00 5.61
N LEU A 39 3.16 -13.79 4.39
CA LEU A 39 3.89 -13.02 3.37
C LEU A 39 3.46 -11.56 3.44
N ASN A 40 4.34 -10.70 3.93
CA ASN A 40 4.13 -9.26 4.08
C ASN A 40 4.54 -8.50 2.82
N PHE A 41 3.68 -7.58 2.38
CA PHE A 41 3.88 -6.71 1.22
C PHE A 41 4.84 -5.54 1.49
N LYS A 42 4.88 -5.01 2.73
CA LYS A 42 5.54 -3.74 3.07
C LYS A 42 6.94 -3.95 3.63
N PRO A 43 8.04 -3.69 2.86
CA PRO A 43 9.40 -3.86 3.34
C PRO A 43 9.81 -2.86 4.44
N GLU A 44 9.23 -1.65 4.47
CA GLU A 44 9.53 -0.60 5.45
C GLU A 44 9.18 -0.96 6.89
N ILE A 45 8.29 -1.94 7.09
CA ILE A 45 7.83 -2.39 8.41
C ILE A 45 8.28 -3.81 8.76
N ALA A 46 9.22 -4.39 7.99
CA ALA A 46 9.66 -5.78 8.16
C ALA A 46 10.20 -6.06 9.57
N ASP A 47 10.94 -5.12 10.16
CA ASP A 47 11.51 -5.30 11.50
C ASP A 47 10.44 -5.23 12.60
N VAL A 48 9.42 -4.38 12.44
CA VAL A 48 8.28 -4.32 13.37
C VAL A 48 7.50 -5.63 13.37
N TYR A 49 7.30 -6.26 12.22
CA TYR A 49 6.64 -7.57 12.15
C TYR A 49 7.44 -8.70 12.82
N LYS A 50 8.76 -8.60 12.92
CA LYS A 50 9.57 -9.54 13.73
C LYS A 50 9.25 -9.41 15.23
N GLU A 51 9.10 -8.17 15.71
CA GLU A 51 8.70 -7.91 17.09
C GLU A 51 7.26 -8.40 17.37
N ILE A 52 6.32 -8.12 16.46
CA ILE A 52 4.93 -8.59 16.53
C ILE A 52 4.88 -10.12 16.61
N SER A 53 5.63 -10.81 15.74
CA SER A 53 5.73 -12.28 15.75
C SER A 53 6.20 -12.82 17.10
N ALA A 54 7.27 -12.24 17.65
CA ALA A 54 7.81 -12.65 18.93
C ALA A 54 6.81 -12.43 20.08
N LYS A 55 6.07 -11.32 20.08
CA LYS A 55 5.04 -11.02 21.07
C LYS A 55 3.82 -11.94 20.96
N TYR A 56 3.38 -12.22 19.75
CA TYR A 56 2.28 -13.16 19.53
C TYR A 56 2.65 -14.57 20.00
N GLU A 57 3.86 -15.03 19.69
CA GLU A 57 4.36 -16.33 20.15
C GLU A 57 4.47 -16.39 21.69
N GLU A 58 4.95 -15.30 22.34
CA GLU A 58 4.99 -15.20 23.81
C GLU A 58 3.60 -15.33 24.44
N GLU A 59 2.57 -14.71 23.86
CA GLU A 59 1.22 -14.67 24.40
C GLU A 59 0.38 -15.92 24.07
N THR A 60 0.63 -16.55 22.92
CA THR A 60 -0.25 -17.62 22.39
C THR A 60 0.42 -18.97 22.21
N GLY A 61 1.75 -19.02 22.21
CA GLY A 61 2.52 -20.20 21.86
C GLY A 61 2.57 -20.53 20.36
N ILE A 62 1.93 -19.72 19.50
CA ILE A 62 1.92 -19.92 18.05
C ILE A 62 2.93 -18.97 17.40
N LYS A 63 3.88 -19.53 16.65
CA LYS A 63 4.87 -18.75 15.91
C LYS A 63 4.30 -18.22 14.59
N VAL A 64 4.54 -16.95 14.30
CA VAL A 64 4.24 -16.35 13.00
C VAL A 64 5.54 -16.15 12.22
N ILE A 65 5.77 -16.95 11.18
CA ILE A 65 6.93 -16.78 10.30
C ILE A 65 6.59 -15.70 9.28
N VAL A 66 7.09 -14.49 9.51
CA VAL A 66 6.88 -13.36 8.59
C VAL A 66 7.99 -13.32 7.57
N GLN A 67 7.64 -13.45 6.30
CA GLN A 67 8.52 -13.17 5.17
C GLN A 67 8.06 -11.88 4.51
N THR A 68 8.96 -10.94 4.28
CA THR A 68 8.67 -9.69 3.58
C THR A 68 9.22 -9.75 2.16
N ALA A 69 8.38 -9.47 1.18
CA ALA A 69 8.80 -9.36 -0.21
C ALA A 69 9.63 -8.07 -0.42
N ALA A 70 10.58 -8.11 -1.34
CA ALA A 70 11.28 -6.91 -1.76
C ALA A 70 10.36 -6.00 -2.60
N ASN A 71 10.71 -4.71 -2.71
CA ASN A 71 9.97 -3.75 -3.52
C ASN A 71 9.65 -4.30 -4.91
N ASN A 72 8.41 -4.15 -5.35
CA ASN A 72 7.88 -4.59 -6.64
C ASN A 72 8.06 -6.09 -6.99
N THR A 73 8.33 -6.95 -6.00
CA THR A 73 8.47 -8.39 -6.24
C THR A 73 7.42 -9.23 -5.54
N TYR A 74 6.39 -8.60 -4.96
CA TYR A 74 5.41 -9.30 -4.12
C TYR A 74 4.67 -10.40 -4.90
N GLU A 75 4.07 -10.09 -6.04
CA GLU A 75 3.32 -11.06 -6.84
C GLU A 75 4.19 -12.24 -7.30
N GLN A 76 5.41 -11.97 -7.74
CA GLN A 76 6.37 -13.01 -8.14
C GLN A 76 6.76 -13.89 -6.94
N THR A 77 6.96 -13.26 -5.77
CA THR A 77 7.29 -13.98 -4.52
C THR A 77 6.12 -14.83 -4.07
N LEU A 78 4.89 -14.29 -4.10
CA LEU A 78 3.67 -15.01 -3.75
C LEU A 78 3.47 -16.22 -4.67
N MET A 79 3.60 -16.03 -5.98
CA MET A 79 3.48 -17.11 -6.97
C MET A 79 4.51 -18.22 -6.71
N ALA A 80 5.76 -17.86 -6.48
CA ALA A 80 6.82 -18.81 -6.20
C ALA A 80 6.56 -19.60 -4.90
N LYS A 81 6.07 -18.95 -3.86
CA LYS A 81 5.81 -19.58 -2.55
C LYS A 81 4.56 -20.46 -2.56
N MET A 82 3.47 -20.04 -3.19
CA MET A 82 2.22 -20.82 -3.27
C MET A 82 2.40 -22.19 -3.93
N ALA A 83 3.44 -22.34 -4.73
CA ALA A 83 3.77 -23.62 -5.40
C ALA A 83 4.64 -24.57 -4.55
N THR A 84 4.92 -24.23 -3.28
CA THR A 84 5.84 -24.99 -2.42
C THR A 84 5.21 -25.35 -1.07
N ASP A 85 5.88 -26.22 -0.31
CA ASP A 85 5.50 -26.55 1.08
C ASP A 85 5.66 -25.35 2.06
N GLU A 86 6.25 -24.23 1.59
CA GLU A 86 6.36 -22.97 2.33
C GLU A 86 5.27 -21.96 1.95
N ALA A 87 4.16 -22.41 1.35
CA ALA A 87 3.04 -21.55 0.98
C ALA A 87 2.56 -20.75 2.20
N PRO A 88 2.35 -19.42 2.07
CA PRO A 88 1.86 -18.62 3.17
C PRO A 88 0.44 -19.02 3.56
N THR A 89 0.19 -19.13 4.86
CA THR A 89 -1.15 -19.30 5.44
C THR A 89 -1.93 -17.98 5.39
N LEU A 90 -1.22 -16.87 5.62
CA LEU A 90 -1.70 -15.49 5.52
C LEU A 90 -0.91 -14.75 4.44
N PHE A 91 -1.58 -14.09 3.53
CA PHE A 91 -0.97 -13.31 2.46
C PHE A 91 -1.83 -12.09 2.15
N GLN A 92 -1.41 -11.27 1.20
CA GLN A 92 -2.13 -10.07 0.81
C GLN A 92 -2.46 -10.10 -0.68
N ILE A 93 -3.63 -9.57 -1.03
CA ILE A 93 -4.06 -9.37 -2.42
C ILE A 93 -4.23 -7.87 -2.68
N ASN A 94 -3.96 -7.45 -3.91
CA ASN A 94 -4.15 -6.07 -4.33
C ASN A 94 -5.54 -5.86 -4.93
N GLY A 95 -6.53 -5.69 -4.05
CA GLY A 95 -7.90 -5.38 -4.42
C GLY A 95 -8.61 -6.44 -5.27
N PRO A 96 -9.63 -6.04 -6.05
CA PRO A 96 -10.41 -6.96 -6.89
C PRO A 96 -9.58 -7.70 -7.96
N ARG A 97 -8.54 -7.03 -8.53
CA ARG A 97 -7.61 -7.67 -9.46
C ARG A 97 -6.80 -8.77 -8.79
N GLY A 98 -6.26 -8.48 -7.60
CA GLY A 98 -5.55 -9.48 -6.81
C GLY A 98 -6.44 -10.67 -6.48
N TYR A 99 -7.71 -10.44 -6.13
CA TYR A 99 -8.66 -11.52 -5.93
C TYR A 99 -8.87 -12.35 -7.21
N ALA A 100 -9.07 -11.73 -8.36
CA ALA A 100 -9.25 -12.47 -9.61
C ALA A 100 -8.08 -13.40 -9.91
N ASN A 101 -6.85 -12.99 -9.61
CA ASN A 101 -5.64 -13.79 -9.81
C ASN A 101 -5.49 -14.93 -8.77
N TRP A 102 -5.96 -14.71 -7.54
CA TRP A 102 -5.72 -15.60 -6.40
C TRP A 102 -6.98 -16.24 -5.81
N LYS A 103 -8.14 -16.14 -6.48
CA LYS A 103 -9.45 -16.60 -5.98
C LYS A 103 -9.47 -18.04 -5.47
N ASP A 104 -8.71 -18.94 -6.10
CA ASP A 104 -8.65 -20.36 -5.73
C ASP A 104 -7.87 -20.60 -4.42
N TYR A 105 -7.15 -19.57 -3.95
CA TYR A 105 -6.39 -19.56 -2.70
C TYR A 105 -7.01 -18.69 -1.62
N CYS A 106 -8.08 -17.94 -1.91
CA CYS A 106 -8.70 -17.02 -0.96
C CYS A 106 -9.81 -17.73 -0.18
N ALA A 107 -9.65 -17.88 1.13
CA ALA A 107 -10.70 -18.40 2.01
C ALA A 107 -11.79 -17.34 2.23
N ASP A 108 -13.01 -17.80 2.47
CA ASP A 108 -14.12 -16.94 2.92
C ASP A 108 -13.85 -16.40 4.33
N LEU A 109 -13.81 -15.08 4.46
CA LEU A 109 -13.55 -14.35 5.71
C LEU A 109 -14.80 -13.69 6.29
N THR A 110 -15.99 -13.93 5.70
CA THR A 110 -17.25 -13.29 6.11
C THR A 110 -17.56 -13.46 7.59
N ASP A 111 -17.24 -14.64 8.14
CA ASP A 111 -17.46 -14.96 9.55
C ASP A 111 -16.25 -14.69 10.45
N SER A 112 -15.16 -14.11 9.91
CA SER A 112 -13.98 -13.79 10.73
C SER A 112 -14.26 -12.62 11.68
N GLU A 113 -13.70 -12.68 12.88
CA GLU A 113 -13.89 -11.62 13.88
C GLU A 113 -13.37 -10.27 13.33
N LEU A 114 -12.22 -10.24 12.66
CA LEU A 114 -11.70 -8.99 12.11
C LEU A 114 -12.66 -8.36 11.10
N TYR A 115 -13.25 -9.14 10.20
CA TYR A 115 -14.23 -8.61 9.23
C TYR A 115 -15.48 -8.06 9.91
N LYS A 116 -15.96 -8.70 11.00
CA LYS A 116 -17.13 -8.20 11.77
C LYS A 116 -16.90 -6.81 12.32
N HIS A 117 -15.67 -6.51 12.74
CA HIS A 117 -15.26 -5.21 13.29
C HIS A 117 -14.89 -4.15 12.26
N LEU A 118 -14.89 -4.47 10.95
CA LEU A 118 -14.64 -3.47 9.91
C LEU A 118 -15.72 -2.40 9.93
N THR A 119 -15.34 -1.13 10.06
CA THR A 119 -16.27 0.01 10.20
C THR A 119 -17.11 0.25 8.95
N ASP A 120 -16.49 0.08 7.78
CA ASP A 120 -17.17 0.16 6.48
C ASP A 120 -16.91 -1.12 5.68
N LYS A 121 -17.93 -1.95 5.55
CA LYS A 121 -17.86 -3.22 4.82
C LYS A 121 -17.56 -3.06 3.33
N SER A 122 -17.83 -1.89 2.75
CA SER A 122 -17.52 -1.60 1.34
C SER A 122 -16.04 -1.52 1.05
N LEU A 123 -15.21 -1.35 2.09
CA LEU A 123 -13.74 -1.38 1.96
C LEU A 123 -13.20 -2.79 1.69
N ALA A 124 -13.94 -3.85 2.01
CA ALA A 124 -13.47 -5.22 1.80
C ALA A 124 -13.59 -5.65 0.33
N VAL A 125 -12.74 -6.58 -0.08
CA VAL A 125 -12.90 -7.28 -1.37
C VAL A 125 -13.99 -8.32 -1.21
N THR A 126 -15.15 -8.07 -1.79
CA THR A 126 -16.33 -8.92 -1.70
C THR A 126 -16.76 -9.43 -3.08
N VAL A 127 -17.14 -10.71 -3.16
CA VAL A 127 -17.72 -11.34 -4.36
C VAL A 127 -18.89 -12.21 -3.92
N ASP A 128 -20.01 -12.08 -4.59
CA ASP A 128 -21.24 -12.83 -4.31
C ASP A 128 -21.67 -12.76 -2.82
N GLY A 129 -21.48 -11.61 -2.19
CA GLY A 129 -21.82 -11.36 -0.79
C GLY A 129 -20.85 -11.94 0.24
N LYS A 130 -19.73 -12.51 -0.19
CA LYS A 130 -18.68 -13.06 0.67
C LYS A 130 -17.42 -12.19 0.65
N ALA A 131 -16.78 -12.04 1.80
CA ALA A 131 -15.53 -11.30 1.95
C ALA A 131 -14.33 -12.23 1.75
N TYR A 132 -13.43 -11.90 0.83
CA TYR A 132 -12.23 -12.65 0.54
C TYR A 132 -10.94 -11.86 0.83
N GLY A 133 -11.04 -10.54 0.98
CA GLY A 133 -9.95 -9.68 1.38
C GLY A 133 -10.42 -8.66 2.41
N VAL A 134 -9.75 -8.61 3.57
CA VAL A 134 -10.04 -7.64 4.63
C VAL A 134 -8.97 -6.56 4.63
N PRO A 135 -9.32 -5.26 4.47
CA PRO A 135 -8.33 -4.19 4.53
C PRO A 135 -7.68 -4.18 5.91
N TYR A 136 -6.39 -3.88 5.98
CA TYR A 136 -5.68 -3.84 7.24
C TYR A 136 -5.28 -2.43 7.69
N LEU A 137 -5.43 -1.44 6.78
CA LEU A 137 -5.13 -0.05 7.07
C LEU A 137 -5.84 0.88 6.08
N ILE A 138 -5.93 2.15 6.45
CA ILE A 138 -6.21 3.26 5.54
C ILE A 138 -4.90 4.01 5.35
N GLU A 139 -4.59 4.37 4.13
CA GLU A 139 -3.44 5.20 3.78
C GLU A 139 -3.87 6.38 2.90
N GLY A 140 -3.02 7.39 2.88
CA GLY A 140 -3.21 8.52 1.98
C GLY A 140 -1.89 9.06 1.48
N TYR A 141 -1.92 9.72 0.34
CA TYR A 141 -0.78 10.39 -0.24
C TYR A 141 -1.15 11.73 -0.85
N GLY A 142 -0.13 12.56 -0.96
CA GLY A 142 -0.19 13.88 -1.50
C GLY A 142 1.23 14.43 -1.69
N ILE A 143 1.35 15.74 -1.68
CA ILE A 143 2.64 16.43 -1.62
C ILE A 143 2.95 16.67 -0.14
N ILE A 144 3.94 15.95 0.39
CA ILE A 144 4.51 16.18 1.71
C ILE A 144 5.36 17.45 1.64
N TYR A 145 5.21 18.37 2.59
CA TYR A 145 6.04 19.56 2.66
C TYR A 145 6.57 19.84 4.07
N ASN A 146 7.72 20.53 4.14
CA ASN A 146 8.31 21.00 5.39
C ASN A 146 7.82 22.42 5.69
N GLN A 147 6.92 22.57 6.66
CA GLN A 147 6.33 23.84 7.05
C GLN A 147 7.39 24.89 7.42
N ALA A 148 8.48 24.50 8.06
CA ALA A 148 9.53 25.45 8.44
C ALA A 148 10.22 26.08 7.21
N ILE A 149 10.39 25.32 6.12
CA ILE A 149 10.93 25.88 4.87
C ILE A 149 9.88 26.77 4.18
N MET A 150 8.61 26.35 4.20
CA MET A 150 7.53 27.17 3.64
C MET A 150 7.39 28.50 4.38
N ASP A 151 7.46 28.50 5.71
CA ASP A 151 7.43 29.72 6.52
C ASP A 151 8.60 30.66 6.20
N LYS A 152 9.82 30.10 5.99
CA LYS A 152 10.98 30.89 5.51
C LYS A 152 10.69 31.52 4.16
N TYR A 153 10.09 30.78 3.21
CA TYR A 153 9.74 31.30 1.90
C TYR A 153 8.72 32.43 2.00
N PHE A 154 7.63 32.24 2.74
CA PHE A 154 6.60 33.27 2.89
C PHE A 154 7.11 34.53 3.58
N ALA A 155 8.15 34.41 4.41
CA ALA A 155 8.81 35.53 5.08
C ALA A 155 9.87 36.26 4.23
N LEU A 156 10.18 35.82 3.00
CA LEU A 156 11.14 36.49 2.14
C LEU A 156 10.63 37.86 1.69
N ASP A 157 11.46 38.88 1.86
CA ASP A 157 11.15 40.27 1.43
C ASP A 157 11.01 40.42 -0.09
N LYS A 158 11.66 39.57 -0.85
CA LYS A 158 11.77 39.67 -2.34
C LYS A 158 11.18 38.45 -3.05
N LYS A 159 10.10 37.86 -2.54
CA LYS A 159 9.37 36.85 -3.29
C LYS A 159 8.48 37.50 -4.37
N ALA A 160 8.27 36.82 -5.48
CA ALA A 160 7.44 37.31 -6.58
C ALA A 160 5.95 37.05 -6.36
N THR A 161 5.58 36.13 -5.47
CA THR A 161 4.17 35.81 -5.16
C THR A 161 3.67 36.62 -3.96
N GLU A 162 2.36 36.87 -3.94
CA GLU A 162 1.72 37.57 -2.81
C GLU A 162 1.20 36.63 -1.71
N TYR A 163 1.26 35.29 -1.93
CA TYR A 163 0.82 34.27 -0.97
C TYR A 163 1.61 34.38 0.35
N LYS A 164 0.90 34.15 1.46
CA LYS A 164 1.45 34.29 2.83
C LYS A 164 1.48 33.01 3.63
N SER A 165 0.76 31.97 3.19
CA SER A 165 0.70 30.66 3.83
C SER A 165 0.34 29.56 2.85
N MET A 166 0.56 28.31 3.26
CA MET A 166 0.13 27.15 2.50
C MET A 166 -1.40 27.01 2.40
N ASP A 167 -2.17 27.59 3.31
CA ASP A 167 -3.63 27.58 3.29
C ASP A 167 -4.22 28.36 2.10
N GLU A 168 -3.45 29.26 1.50
CA GLU A 168 -3.83 30.00 0.30
C GLU A 168 -3.58 29.22 -0.99
N ILE A 169 -2.84 28.12 -0.93
CA ILE A 169 -2.50 27.27 -2.09
C ILE A 169 -3.58 26.21 -2.26
N LYS A 170 -4.56 26.49 -3.14
CA LYS A 170 -5.76 25.66 -3.30
C LYS A 170 -5.96 25.09 -4.71
N ASN A 171 -5.06 25.38 -5.63
CA ASN A 171 -5.12 24.92 -7.01
C ASN A 171 -3.72 24.86 -7.63
N PHE A 172 -3.64 24.27 -8.82
CA PHE A 172 -2.39 24.09 -9.54
C PHE A 172 -1.68 25.41 -9.89
N ASP A 173 -2.39 26.45 -10.27
CA ASP A 173 -1.77 27.73 -10.66
C ASP A 173 -1.09 28.40 -9.46
N ALA A 174 -1.75 28.37 -8.28
CA ALA A 174 -1.15 28.86 -7.02
C ALA A 174 0.07 28.02 -6.62
N LEU A 175 -0.03 26.69 -6.69
CA LEU A 175 1.09 25.79 -6.39
C LEU A 175 2.26 26.07 -7.34
N LYS A 176 2.00 26.14 -8.64
CA LYS A 176 3.01 26.43 -9.67
C LYS A 176 3.70 27.75 -9.43
N ALA A 177 2.96 28.83 -9.18
CA ALA A 177 3.51 30.15 -8.89
C ALA A 177 4.47 30.12 -7.69
N VAL A 178 4.06 29.48 -6.61
CA VAL A 178 4.89 29.34 -5.40
C VAL A 178 6.13 28.50 -5.66
N VAL A 179 5.99 27.34 -6.29
CA VAL A 179 7.10 26.43 -6.59
C VAL A 179 8.14 27.11 -7.52
N GLU A 180 7.70 27.73 -8.60
CA GLU A 180 8.62 28.41 -9.53
C GLU A 180 9.34 29.61 -8.92
N ASP A 181 8.69 30.32 -7.99
CA ASP A 181 9.33 31.39 -7.25
C ASP A 181 10.30 30.87 -6.16
N MET A 182 9.92 29.80 -5.45
CA MET A 182 10.83 29.12 -4.52
C MET A 182 12.08 28.59 -5.23
N GLN A 183 11.94 28.04 -6.43
CA GLN A 183 13.08 27.52 -7.19
C GLN A 183 14.07 28.65 -7.56
N LYS A 184 13.58 29.85 -7.85
CA LYS A 184 14.43 31.04 -8.07
C LYS A 184 15.13 31.52 -6.79
N ASN A 185 14.49 31.30 -5.65
CA ASN A 185 14.96 31.71 -4.33
C ASN A 185 15.60 30.57 -3.52
N LYS A 186 15.87 29.42 -4.11
CA LYS A 186 16.32 28.20 -3.40
C LYS A 186 17.60 28.42 -2.57
N ASP A 187 18.55 29.23 -3.05
CA ASP A 187 19.78 29.54 -2.33
C ASP A 187 19.50 30.32 -1.02
N ALA A 188 18.52 31.26 -1.06
CA ALA A 188 18.09 31.99 0.14
C ALA A 188 17.36 31.09 1.14
N LEU A 189 16.71 30.02 0.66
CA LEU A 189 16.04 29.01 1.47
C LEU A 189 17.03 27.98 2.03
N GLY A 190 18.19 27.82 1.41
CA GLY A 190 19.19 26.82 1.73
C GLY A 190 18.87 25.43 1.14
N ASN A 191 18.13 25.41 0.02
CA ASN A 191 17.72 24.20 -0.69
C ASN A 191 18.47 24.02 -2.01
N ASP A 192 18.57 22.76 -2.47
CA ASP A 192 19.11 22.42 -3.80
C ASP A 192 18.03 22.51 -4.89
N GLY A 193 16.77 22.33 -4.51
CA GLY A 193 15.56 22.44 -5.36
C GLY A 193 14.31 22.50 -4.50
N VAL A 194 13.13 22.67 -5.12
CA VAL A 194 11.86 22.68 -4.37
C VAL A 194 11.38 21.25 -4.07
N PHE A 195 11.44 20.37 -5.07
CA PHE A 195 11.05 18.98 -4.93
C PHE A 195 12.24 18.04 -4.77
N ALA A 196 12.09 17.01 -3.95
CA ALA A 196 12.96 15.85 -4.00
C ALA A 196 12.98 15.25 -5.41
N SER A 197 14.00 14.48 -5.74
CA SER A 197 14.08 13.81 -7.04
C SER A 197 12.86 12.92 -7.28
N THR A 198 12.33 12.98 -8.49
CA THR A 198 11.40 11.94 -8.95
C THR A 198 12.19 10.66 -9.11
N SER A 199 12.00 9.68 -8.24
CA SER A 199 12.65 8.38 -8.34
C SER A 199 12.02 7.61 -9.50
N LEU A 200 12.68 7.65 -10.67
CA LEU A 200 12.25 6.97 -11.89
C LEU A 200 13.10 5.73 -12.21
N LYS A 201 13.90 5.26 -11.25
CA LYS A 201 14.53 3.95 -11.36
C LYS A 201 13.43 2.89 -11.43
N ALA A 202 13.57 1.94 -12.35
CA ALA A 202 12.62 0.84 -12.47
C ALA A 202 12.45 0.13 -11.11
N GLY A 203 11.22 -0.06 -10.68
CA GLY A 203 10.86 -0.59 -9.39
C GLY A 203 10.72 0.46 -8.26
N ASP A 204 11.18 1.69 -8.47
CA ASP A 204 11.02 2.81 -7.55
C ASP A 204 10.06 3.90 -8.06
N ASP A 205 9.49 3.70 -9.24
CA ASP A 205 8.70 4.67 -10.02
C ASP A 205 7.17 4.60 -9.77
N TRP A 206 6.73 3.72 -8.88
CA TRP A 206 5.31 3.50 -8.55
C TRP A 206 4.56 4.76 -8.09
N ARG A 207 5.25 5.79 -7.54
CA ARG A 207 4.62 7.07 -7.19
C ARG A 207 4.10 7.84 -8.40
N TRP A 208 4.68 7.59 -9.56
CA TRP A 208 4.35 8.29 -10.81
C TRP A 208 3.42 7.46 -11.67
N GLN A 209 3.80 6.22 -11.98
CA GLN A 209 3.03 5.34 -12.85
C GLN A 209 1.77 4.75 -12.18
N THR A 210 1.67 4.78 -10.85
CA THR A 210 0.51 4.31 -10.09
C THR A 210 -0.17 5.48 -9.35
N HIS A 211 0.49 6.08 -8.38
CA HIS A 211 -0.15 7.04 -7.48
C HIS A 211 -0.52 8.35 -8.17
N LEU A 212 0.40 8.96 -8.91
CA LEU A 212 0.04 10.17 -9.68
C LEU A 212 -0.96 9.86 -10.79
N ALA A 213 -0.81 8.71 -11.45
CA ALA A 213 -1.72 8.27 -12.51
C ALA A 213 -3.15 7.99 -12.01
N ASN A 214 -3.33 7.75 -10.72
CA ASN A 214 -4.65 7.61 -10.11
C ASN A 214 -5.55 8.82 -10.37
N LEU A 215 -5.00 10.04 -10.31
CA LEU A 215 -5.76 11.28 -10.48
C LEU A 215 -6.42 11.41 -11.86
N PRO A 216 -5.68 11.36 -12.99
CA PRO A 216 -6.31 11.47 -14.31
C PRO A 216 -7.31 10.34 -14.59
N VAL A 217 -7.05 9.13 -14.08
CA VAL A 217 -7.98 8.00 -14.25
C VAL A 217 -9.24 8.21 -13.40
N TYR A 218 -9.10 8.63 -12.15
CA TYR A 218 -10.25 9.01 -11.30
C TYR A 218 -11.09 10.11 -11.95
N GLN A 219 -10.47 11.16 -12.42
CA GLN A 219 -11.13 12.30 -13.05
C GLN A 219 -11.87 11.90 -14.34
N GLU A 220 -11.26 11.04 -15.18
CA GLU A 220 -11.90 10.51 -16.37
C GLU A 220 -13.10 9.62 -16.04
N PHE A 221 -12.95 8.70 -15.11
CA PHE A 221 -14.03 7.80 -14.72
C PHE A 221 -15.19 8.54 -14.06
N THR A 222 -14.91 9.50 -13.18
CA THR A 222 -15.92 10.35 -12.54
C THR A 222 -16.67 11.20 -13.57
N LYS A 223 -15.96 11.90 -14.45
CA LYS A 223 -16.54 12.74 -15.51
C LYS A 223 -17.48 11.96 -16.43
N ASN A 224 -17.07 10.72 -16.75
CA ASN A 224 -17.83 9.86 -17.67
C ASN A 224 -18.83 8.95 -16.95
N ASN A 225 -19.02 9.07 -15.63
CA ASN A 225 -19.88 8.22 -14.79
C ASN A 225 -19.63 6.72 -15.04
N VAL A 226 -18.36 6.32 -15.10
CA VAL A 226 -17.97 4.93 -15.36
C VAL A 226 -18.35 4.06 -14.16
N ASP A 227 -19.08 2.99 -14.40
CA ASP A 227 -19.29 1.95 -13.39
C ASP A 227 -17.98 1.16 -13.19
N LEU A 228 -17.36 1.34 -12.02
CA LEU A 228 -16.05 0.76 -11.68
C LEU A 228 -16.06 -0.77 -11.59
N THR A 229 -17.24 -1.40 -11.56
CA THR A 229 -17.43 -2.85 -11.55
C THR A 229 -17.62 -3.44 -12.95
N SER A 230 -17.78 -2.59 -13.96
CA SER A 230 -18.07 -2.99 -15.34
C SER A 230 -16.83 -3.10 -16.21
N ASP A 231 -17.02 -3.72 -17.38
CA ASP A 231 -15.99 -3.79 -18.44
C ASP A 231 -15.60 -2.41 -19.01
N ALA A 232 -16.34 -1.36 -18.70
CA ALA A 232 -15.99 0.01 -19.11
C ALA A 232 -14.62 0.46 -18.55
N THR A 233 -14.17 -0.12 -17.43
CA THR A 233 -12.84 0.14 -16.85
C THR A 233 -11.69 -0.48 -17.64
N LYS A 234 -11.97 -1.36 -18.61
CA LYS A 234 -10.94 -2.02 -19.45
C LYS A 234 -10.33 -1.12 -20.52
N THR A 235 -10.85 0.08 -20.67
CA THR A 235 -10.33 1.08 -21.62
C THR A 235 -10.32 2.46 -20.99
N ILE A 236 -9.33 3.30 -21.36
CA ILE A 236 -9.27 4.71 -21.02
C ILE A 236 -8.97 5.52 -22.28
N LYS A 237 -9.35 6.79 -22.27
CA LYS A 237 -8.96 7.77 -23.29
C LYS A 237 -7.81 8.66 -22.82
N PHE A 238 -7.47 8.56 -21.55
CA PHE A 238 -6.50 9.39 -20.84
C PHE A 238 -6.82 10.88 -21.02
N GLU A 239 -8.10 11.24 -20.87
CA GLU A 239 -8.62 12.60 -21.13
C GLU A 239 -7.91 13.69 -20.32
N PHE A 240 -7.38 13.33 -19.14
CA PHE A 240 -6.64 14.23 -18.25
C PHE A 240 -5.11 14.08 -18.36
N ALA A 241 -4.60 13.56 -19.49
CA ALA A 241 -3.17 13.42 -19.75
C ALA A 241 -2.41 14.75 -19.63
N LYS A 242 -3.04 15.87 -20.07
CA LYS A 242 -2.46 17.21 -19.92
C LYS A 242 -2.32 17.62 -18.45
N ASN A 243 -3.30 17.29 -17.63
CA ASN A 243 -3.31 17.59 -16.20
C ASN A 243 -2.21 16.79 -15.47
N TYR A 244 -2.05 15.51 -15.79
CA TYR A 244 -0.91 14.72 -15.35
C TYR A 244 0.43 15.37 -15.72
N LYS A 245 0.57 15.75 -16.99
CA LYS A 245 1.78 16.40 -17.50
C LYS A 245 2.10 17.69 -16.75
N ASN A 246 1.10 18.51 -16.44
CA ASN A 246 1.28 19.78 -15.74
C ASN A 246 2.04 19.60 -14.42
N ILE A 247 1.55 18.71 -13.56
CA ILE A 247 2.18 18.50 -12.26
C ILE A 247 3.49 17.69 -12.38
N PHE A 248 3.57 16.75 -13.33
CA PHE A 248 4.80 15.99 -13.55
C PHE A 248 5.94 16.88 -14.04
N ASP A 249 5.67 17.79 -14.99
CA ASP A 249 6.64 18.80 -15.41
C ASP A 249 7.05 19.73 -14.28
N LEU A 250 6.12 20.10 -13.39
CA LEU A 250 6.43 20.94 -12.24
C LEU A 250 7.44 20.24 -11.31
N TYR A 251 7.26 18.95 -11.09
CA TYR A 251 8.23 18.14 -10.31
C TYR A 251 9.60 18.07 -11.03
N LEU A 252 9.61 17.75 -12.32
CA LEU A 252 10.85 17.58 -13.08
C LEU A 252 11.69 18.87 -13.13
N ASN A 253 11.02 20.02 -13.39
CA ASN A 253 11.68 21.29 -13.61
C ASN A 253 12.15 21.98 -12.32
N ASN A 254 11.66 21.55 -11.16
CA ASN A 254 11.97 22.17 -9.87
C ASN A 254 12.57 21.16 -8.86
N SER A 255 13.15 20.07 -9.38
CA SER A 255 13.79 19.02 -8.62
C SER A 255 15.20 19.39 -8.14
N VAL A 256 15.67 18.74 -7.09
CA VAL A 256 17.07 18.80 -6.60
C VAL A 256 18.08 18.20 -7.58
N VAL A 257 17.62 17.41 -8.55
CA VAL A 257 18.48 16.77 -9.56
C VAL A 257 17.95 17.00 -10.98
N GLU A 258 18.87 17.00 -11.93
CA GLU A 258 18.51 17.08 -13.34
C GLU A 258 17.77 15.81 -13.81
N ALA A 259 16.82 15.98 -14.74
CA ALA A 259 16.00 14.89 -15.26
C ALA A 259 16.81 13.73 -15.87
N SER A 260 17.99 14.02 -16.43
CA SER A 260 18.91 13.01 -16.98
C SER A 260 19.39 11.97 -15.96
N LYS A 261 19.35 12.31 -14.67
CA LYS A 261 19.83 11.45 -13.57
C LYS A 261 18.74 10.62 -12.90
N LEU A 262 17.48 10.88 -13.22
CA LEU A 262 16.34 10.30 -12.50
C LEU A 262 16.21 8.77 -12.62
N GLY A 263 16.69 8.18 -13.72
CA GLY A 263 16.69 6.73 -13.91
C GLY A 263 17.59 5.93 -12.93
N THR A 264 18.41 6.62 -12.13
CA THR A 264 19.23 6.00 -11.08
C THR A 264 18.72 6.34 -9.67
N LYS A 265 17.73 7.22 -9.56
CA LYS A 265 17.20 7.68 -8.29
C LYS A 265 16.16 6.72 -7.73
N THR A 266 16.32 6.39 -6.46
CA THR A 266 15.44 5.51 -5.69
C THR A 266 14.52 6.31 -4.78
N VAL A 267 13.50 5.64 -4.22
CA VAL A 267 12.67 6.20 -3.14
C VAL A 267 13.50 6.65 -1.95
N ASN A 268 14.51 5.85 -1.57
CA ASN A 268 15.38 6.18 -0.45
C ASN A 268 16.21 7.45 -0.71
N ASP A 269 16.63 7.70 -1.97
CA ASP A 269 17.29 8.96 -2.33
C ASP A 269 16.37 10.15 -2.10
N SER A 270 15.11 10.06 -2.55
CA SER A 270 14.11 11.14 -2.38
C SER A 270 13.81 11.40 -0.89
N MET A 271 13.70 10.35 -0.08
CA MET A 271 13.45 10.49 1.35
C MET A 271 14.65 11.13 2.06
N ALA A 272 15.89 10.75 1.68
CA ALA A 272 17.09 11.36 2.22
C ALA A 272 17.24 12.84 1.80
N GLU A 273 16.93 13.18 0.56
CA GLU A 273 16.93 14.58 0.07
C GLU A 273 15.97 15.45 0.88
N PHE A 274 14.76 14.97 1.14
CA PHE A 274 13.76 15.68 1.96
C PHE A 274 14.18 15.76 3.43
N ALA A 275 14.59 14.63 4.03
CA ALA A 275 15.00 14.56 5.43
C ALA A 275 16.17 15.49 5.76
N LEU A 276 17.10 15.67 4.82
CA LEU A 276 18.27 16.55 4.96
C LEU A 276 17.99 18.02 4.57
N GLU A 277 16.71 18.38 4.32
CA GLU A 277 16.26 19.71 3.91
C GLU A 277 16.93 20.21 2.62
N LYS A 278 17.28 19.31 1.71
CA LYS A 278 17.74 19.69 0.36
C LYS A 278 16.60 20.20 -0.52
N CYS A 279 15.37 19.89 -0.15
CA CYS A 279 14.15 20.33 -0.80
C CYS A 279 13.06 20.63 0.23
N ALA A 280 12.02 21.34 -0.21
CA ALA A 280 10.88 21.69 0.61
C ALA A 280 9.74 20.68 0.51
N MET A 281 9.65 19.93 -0.59
CA MET A 281 8.50 19.11 -0.93
C MET A 281 8.90 17.76 -1.54
N VAL A 282 8.03 16.74 -1.33
CA VAL A 282 8.13 15.43 -1.97
C VAL A 282 6.73 14.80 -2.11
N GLN A 283 6.41 14.20 -3.25
CA GLN A 283 5.19 13.40 -3.36
C GLN A 283 5.41 12.02 -2.75
N ASN A 284 4.66 11.69 -1.70
CA ASN A 284 4.65 10.37 -1.08
C ASN A 284 3.42 10.20 -0.17
N GLY A 285 3.27 9.03 0.47
CA GLY A 285 2.19 8.72 1.40
C GLY A 285 2.63 8.72 2.87
N ASN A 286 1.67 8.42 3.76
CA ASN A 286 1.94 8.42 5.21
C ASN A 286 2.96 7.35 5.65
N TRP A 287 3.20 6.30 4.86
CA TRP A 287 4.29 5.34 5.08
C TRP A 287 5.71 5.96 4.99
N ALA A 288 5.83 7.20 4.48
CA ALA A 288 7.13 7.84 4.29
C ALA A 288 7.77 8.34 5.58
N TRP A 289 7.02 8.52 6.67
CA TRP A 289 7.58 9.11 7.89
C TRP A 289 8.71 8.28 8.49
N SER A 290 8.55 6.96 8.58
CA SER A 290 9.60 6.07 9.07
C SER A 290 10.88 6.16 8.23
N GLN A 291 10.74 6.28 6.91
CA GLN A 291 11.86 6.42 5.98
C GLN A 291 12.55 7.79 6.13
N ILE A 292 11.78 8.87 6.37
CA ILE A 292 12.32 10.23 6.58
C ILE A 292 12.99 10.33 7.94
N SER A 293 12.29 9.94 9.01
CA SER A 293 12.80 10.05 10.38
C SER A 293 14.00 9.14 10.65
N GLY A 294 14.10 8.02 9.95
CA GLY A 294 15.22 7.08 10.03
C GLY A 294 16.51 7.52 9.32
N VAL A 295 16.47 8.61 8.53
CA VAL A 295 17.67 9.11 7.85
C VAL A 295 18.66 9.67 8.85
N SER A 296 19.91 9.21 8.79
CA SER A 296 20.99 9.77 9.61
C SER A 296 21.18 11.26 9.31
N GLY A 297 21.08 12.10 10.33
CA GLY A 297 21.16 13.56 10.19
C GLY A 297 19.84 14.21 9.74
N ASN A 298 18.71 13.51 9.84
CA ASN A 298 17.39 14.08 9.59
C ASN A 298 17.20 15.41 10.33
N LYS A 299 16.70 16.42 9.63
CA LYS A 299 16.44 17.78 10.14
C LYS A 299 14.94 18.08 10.23
N VAL A 300 14.10 17.31 9.52
CA VAL A 300 12.65 17.51 9.50
C VAL A 300 12.06 17.06 10.82
N LYS A 301 11.34 17.96 11.47
CA LYS A 301 10.65 17.68 12.73
C LYS A 301 9.22 17.22 12.48
N ALA A 302 8.70 16.36 13.35
CA ALA A 302 7.34 15.82 13.24
C ALA A 302 6.27 16.93 13.18
N GLU A 303 6.42 18.00 13.95
CA GLU A 303 5.49 19.14 13.96
C GLU A 303 5.48 19.95 12.65
N ASN A 304 6.56 19.87 11.85
CA ASN A 304 6.71 20.64 10.61
C ASN A 304 6.35 19.86 9.35
N ILE A 305 6.04 18.56 9.46
CA ILE A 305 5.67 17.77 8.28
C ILE A 305 4.17 17.83 8.04
N LYS A 306 3.77 18.19 6.82
CA LYS A 306 2.38 18.46 6.45
C LYS A 306 2.09 17.93 5.05
N TYR A 307 0.79 17.87 4.72
CA TYR A 307 0.32 17.49 3.38
C TYR A 307 -0.35 18.65 2.64
N LEU A 308 -0.17 18.63 1.32
CA LEU A 308 -0.95 19.37 0.35
C LEU A 308 -1.53 18.37 -0.67
N PRO A 309 -2.77 18.53 -1.15
CA PRO A 309 -3.29 17.74 -2.27
C PRO A 309 -2.46 17.90 -3.54
N ILE A 310 -2.50 16.90 -4.40
CA ILE A 310 -1.82 16.97 -5.71
C ILE A 310 -2.76 17.68 -6.67
N TYR A 311 -2.64 18.98 -6.78
CA TYR A 311 -3.40 19.79 -7.72
C TYR A 311 -2.85 19.61 -9.14
N THR A 312 -3.74 19.37 -10.09
CA THR A 312 -3.39 19.07 -11.49
C THR A 312 -3.94 20.09 -12.49
N GLY A 313 -4.69 21.09 -12.01
CA GLY A 313 -5.32 22.12 -12.84
C GLY A 313 -6.65 21.67 -13.41
N THR A 314 -7.45 21.03 -12.61
CA THR A 314 -8.87 20.73 -12.89
C THR A 314 -9.77 21.73 -12.17
N ASP A 315 -11.03 21.80 -12.61
CA ASP A 315 -12.03 22.69 -12.00
C ASP A 315 -12.31 22.31 -10.53
N ASP A 316 -12.01 21.07 -10.13
CA ASP A 316 -12.25 20.55 -8.79
C ASP A 316 -11.07 20.77 -7.81
N ASP A 317 -9.94 21.32 -8.26
CA ASP A 317 -8.73 21.47 -7.43
C ASP A 317 -9.03 22.10 -6.05
N GLU A 318 -9.89 23.13 -5.98
CA GLU A 318 -10.17 23.88 -4.73
C GLU A 318 -10.92 23.04 -3.69
N THR A 319 -11.63 22.01 -4.12
CA THR A 319 -12.39 21.09 -3.25
C THR A 319 -11.75 19.71 -3.17
N GLN A 320 -10.71 19.47 -3.95
CA GLN A 320 -9.99 18.20 -3.96
C GLN A 320 -9.09 18.06 -2.71
N GLY A 321 -9.23 16.93 -2.04
CA GLY A 321 -8.39 16.51 -0.93
C GLY A 321 -7.24 15.60 -1.33
N LEU A 322 -6.71 14.90 -0.33
CA LEU A 322 -5.68 13.88 -0.53
C LEU A 322 -6.25 12.65 -1.22
N CYS A 323 -5.38 11.88 -1.85
CA CYS A 323 -5.72 10.56 -2.35
C CYS A 323 -5.71 9.58 -1.17
N ILE A 324 -6.89 9.07 -0.76
CA ILE A 324 -7.06 8.22 0.42
C ILE A 324 -7.76 6.93 0.02
N GLY A 325 -7.26 5.81 0.53
CA GLY A 325 -7.83 4.51 0.25
C GLY A 325 -7.14 3.38 0.99
N THR A 326 -7.33 2.19 0.48
CA THR A 326 -6.65 0.98 0.95
C THR A 326 -6.22 0.12 -0.24
N GLU A 327 -5.11 -0.55 -0.08
CA GLU A 327 -4.65 -1.60 -0.99
C GLU A 327 -4.06 -2.75 -0.16
N ASN A 328 -3.85 -3.90 -0.77
CA ASN A 328 -3.26 -5.05 -0.08
C ASN A 328 -4.09 -5.54 1.11
N PHE A 329 -5.06 -6.33 0.80
CA PHE A 329 -6.02 -6.88 1.74
C PHE A 329 -5.51 -8.20 2.32
N PHE A 330 -5.68 -8.44 3.61
CA PHE A 330 -5.44 -9.75 4.20
C PHE A 330 -6.30 -10.81 3.56
N CYS A 331 -5.64 -11.88 3.09
CA CYS A 331 -6.23 -13.11 2.61
C CYS A 331 -5.69 -14.29 3.40
N VAL A 332 -6.56 -15.24 3.72
CA VAL A 332 -6.17 -16.52 4.32
C VAL A 332 -6.18 -17.58 3.24
N ASN A 333 -5.13 -18.42 3.19
CA ASN A 333 -4.98 -19.46 2.19
C ASN A 333 -6.03 -20.58 2.39
N SER A 334 -6.95 -20.71 1.44
CA SER A 334 -8.00 -21.75 1.46
C SER A 334 -7.46 -23.18 1.35
N GLN A 335 -6.21 -23.34 0.88
CA GLN A 335 -5.55 -24.65 0.76
C GLN A 335 -4.85 -25.08 2.06
N ALA A 336 -4.68 -24.16 3.03
CA ALA A 336 -4.17 -24.51 4.35
C ALA A 336 -5.23 -25.28 5.15
N SER A 337 -4.80 -26.05 6.15
CA SER A 337 -5.73 -26.77 7.02
C SER A 337 -6.69 -25.82 7.74
N GLU A 338 -7.87 -26.30 8.14
CA GLU A 338 -8.84 -25.48 8.91
C GLU A 338 -8.22 -24.91 10.19
N ALA A 339 -7.34 -25.66 10.83
CA ALA A 339 -6.65 -25.23 12.04
C ALA A 339 -5.67 -24.08 11.75
N GLU A 340 -4.90 -24.15 10.66
CA GLU A 340 -4.00 -23.08 10.23
C GLU A 340 -4.76 -21.83 9.76
N GLN A 341 -5.86 -22.01 9.01
CA GLN A 341 -6.73 -20.90 8.61
C GLN A 341 -7.30 -20.19 9.85
N LYS A 342 -7.73 -20.96 10.85
CA LYS A 342 -8.20 -20.39 12.13
C LYS A 342 -7.08 -19.62 12.82
N ALA A 343 -5.89 -20.20 12.94
CA ALA A 343 -4.74 -19.55 13.58
C ALA A 343 -4.35 -18.25 12.87
N ALA A 344 -4.42 -18.20 11.54
CA ALA A 344 -4.20 -16.97 10.76
C ALA A 344 -5.27 -15.90 11.03
N LYS A 345 -6.55 -16.29 11.11
CA LYS A 345 -7.65 -15.38 11.49
C LYS A 345 -7.50 -14.87 12.92
N ASP A 346 -7.10 -15.73 13.85
CA ASP A 346 -6.87 -15.37 15.26
C ASP A 346 -5.69 -14.38 15.37
N PHE A 347 -4.61 -14.57 14.60
CA PHE A 347 -3.45 -13.66 14.58
C PHE A 347 -3.83 -12.25 14.10
N ILE A 348 -4.52 -12.14 12.97
CA ILE A 348 -4.93 -10.80 12.49
C ILE A 348 -5.95 -10.16 13.43
N TYR A 349 -6.83 -10.93 14.04
CA TYR A 349 -7.76 -10.39 15.03
C TYR A 349 -7.03 -9.94 16.31
N TRP A 350 -6.09 -10.73 16.84
CA TRP A 350 -5.25 -10.32 17.96
C TRP A 350 -4.49 -9.01 17.67
N LEU A 351 -3.94 -8.87 16.46
CA LEU A 351 -3.20 -7.68 16.07
C LEU A 351 -4.06 -6.40 16.14
N TYR A 352 -5.34 -6.49 15.77
CA TYR A 352 -6.25 -5.34 15.72
C TYR A 352 -7.24 -5.25 16.90
N SER A 353 -7.18 -6.14 17.89
CA SER A 353 -8.11 -6.11 19.03
C SER A 353 -7.45 -6.21 20.39
N SER A 354 -6.29 -6.87 20.50
CA SER A 354 -5.58 -6.95 21.78
C SER A 354 -4.89 -5.62 22.10
N LYS A 355 -4.67 -5.33 23.39
CA LYS A 355 -3.92 -4.14 23.81
C LYS A 355 -2.52 -4.11 23.21
N THR A 356 -1.81 -5.25 23.21
CA THR A 356 -0.46 -5.36 22.62
C THR A 356 -0.50 -5.12 21.11
N GLY A 357 -1.42 -5.78 20.39
CA GLY A 357 -1.56 -5.65 18.94
C GLY A 357 -1.90 -4.22 18.53
N LYS A 358 -2.88 -3.58 19.19
CA LYS A 358 -3.29 -2.20 18.92
C LYS A 358 -2.14 -1.21 19.13
N ASP A 359 -1.31 -1.39 20.16
CA ASP A 359 -0.12 -0.55 20.39
C ASP A 359 0.89 -0.69 19.24
N TYR A 360 1.11 -1.90 18.74
CA TYR A 360 1.94 -2.09 17.54
C TYR A 360 1.33 -1.42 16.30
N VAL A 361 0.03 -1.57 16.08
CA VAL A 361 -0.67 -0.99 14.91
C VAL A 361 -0.56 0.52 14.91
N THR A 362 -0.83 1.18 16.03
CA THR A 362 -0.87 2.65 16.12
C THR A 362 0.50 3.29 16.29
N ASN A 363 1.36 2.74 17.16
CA ASN A 363 2.60 3.40 17.59
C ASN A 363 3.86 2.91 16.89
N LYS A 364 3.83 1.71 16.30
CA LYS A 364 5.01 1.14 15.63
C LYS A 364 4.84 1.02 14.12
N LEU A 365 3.66 0.59 13.66
CA LEU A 365 3.32 0.50 12.25
C LEU A 365 2.81 1.84 11.71
N GLY A 366 2.24 2.70 12.58
CA GLY A 366 1.67 3.99 12.19
C GLY A 366 0.40 3.86 11.34
N PHE A 367 -0.33 2.76 11.47
CA PHE A 367 -1.50 2.47 10.65
C PHE A 367 -2.75 3.18 11.16
N ILE A 368 -3.53 3.70 10.26
CA ILE A 368 -4.92 4.11 10.49
C ILE A 368 -5.77 2.84 10.32
N ALA A 369 -6.20 2.25 11.43
CA ALA A 369 -6.97 1.02 11.41
C ALA A 369 -8.44 1.28 11.06
N PRO A 370 -9.04 0.55 10.09
CA PRO A 370 -10.44 0.72 9.70
C PRO A 370 -11.41 -0.13 10.56
N PHE A 371 -11.11 -0.30 11.86
CA PHE A 371 -11.87 -1.20 12.74
C PHE A 371 -12.41 -0.48 13.97
N ASP A 372 -13.61 -0.84 14.41
CA ASP A 372 -14.27 -0.32 15.62
C ASP A 372 -13.71 -0.92 16.94
N THR A 373 -12.67 -1.73 16.86
CA THR A 373 -11.88 -2.22 18.00
C THR A 373 -10.95 -1.17 18.58
N PHE A 374 -10.74 -0.05 17.88
CA PHE A 374 -9.90 1.07 18.32
C PHE A 374 -10.75 2.18 18.89
N ASP A 375 -10.38 2.67 20.08
CA ASP A 375 -11.01 3.82 20.71
C ASP A 375 -10.48 5.14 20.10
N ASP A 376 -11.17 6.25 20.33
CA ASP A 376 -10.81 7.56 19.76
C ASP A 376 -9.42 8.06 20.16
N ASP A 377 -8.90 7.62 21.30
CA ASP A 377 -7.56 7.94 21.80
C ASP A 377 -6.47 6.98 21.31
N GLU A 378 -6.85 5.91 20.61
CA GLU A 378 -5.92 4.94 20.01
C GLU A 378 -5.58 5.27 18.55
N LYS A 379 -5.45 6.57 18.23
CA LYS A 379 -5.02 7.05 16.90
C LYS A 379 -3.50 6.91 16.74
N PRO A 380 -3.00 6.71 15.50
CA PRO A 380 -1.57 6.60 15.26
C PRO A 380 -0.83 7.87 15.70
N THR A 381 0.36 7.71 16.30
CA THR A 381 1.23 8.83 16.67
C THR A 381 2.10 9.32 15.52
N ASP A 382 2.13 8.62 14.40
CA ASP A 382 2.80 9.02 13.16
C ASP A 382 2.26 10.36 12.65
N PRO A 383 3.11 11.38 12.44
CA PRO A 383 2.64 12.72 12.08
C PRO A 383 1.99 12.78 10.69
N LEU A 384 2.41 11.94 9.74
CA LEU A 384 1.78 11.89 8.43
C LEU A 384 0.43 11.16 8.49
N ALA A 385 0.29 10.12 9.31
CA ALA A 385 -1.00 9.50 9.55
C ALA A 385 -1.99 10.46 10.22
N GLN A 386 -1.53 11.27 11.18
CA GLN A 386 -2.35 12.33 11.79
C GLN A 386 -2.79 13.39 10.77
N GLU A 387 -1.92 13.76 9.82
CA GLU A 387 -2.29 14.66 8.73
C GLU A 387 -3.35 14.04 7.79
N ILE A 388 -3.27 12.73 7.50
CA ILE A 388 -4.34 12.05 6.73
C ILE A 388 -5.68 12.15 7.47
N LEU A 389 -5.72 11.83 8.77
CA LEU A 389 -6.94 11.97 9.57
C LEU A 389 -7.48 13.41 9.55
N ARG A 390 -6.61 14.40 9.72
CA ARG A 390 -6.99 15.83 9.64
C ARG A 390 -7.61 16.20 8.29
N TRP A 391 -7.08 15.65 7.19
CA TRP A 391 -7.63 15.91 5.85
C TRP A 391 -8.96 15.18 5.61
N MET A 392 -9.16 13.99 6.19
CA MET A 392 -10.43 13.27 6.12
C MET A 392 -11.57 14.00 6.84
N GLU A 393 -11.25 14.73 7.91
CA GLU A 393 -12.21 15.48 8.72
C GLU A 393 -12.45 16.92 8.20
N LYS A 394 -11.79 17.35 7.11
CA LYS A 394 -11.84 18.73 6.63
C LYS A 394 -13.13 18.99 5.84
N ASP A 395 -13.96 19.90 6.35
CA ASP A 395 -15.22 20.29 5.72
C ASP A 395 -15.06 20.83 4.30
N GLY A 396 -15.95 20.43 3.40
CA GLY A 396 -16.00 20.91 2.00
C GLY A 396 -14.87 20.35 1.10
N ILE A 397 -14.10 19.40 1.60
CA ILE A 397 -13.02 18.74 0.86
C ILE A 397 -13.44 17.31 0.55
N THR A 398 -13.26 16.89 -0.70
CA THR A 398 -13.52 15.53 -1.17
C THR A 398 -12.22 14.78 -1.37
N THR A 399 -12.04 13.67 -0.66
CA THR A 399 -10.90 12.77 -0.86
C THR A 399 -10.99 12.07 -2.21
N VAL A 400 -9.84 11.81 -2.83
CA VAL A 400 -9.75 11.06 -4.08
C VAL A 400 -9.55 9.57 -3.77
N PRO A 401 -10.49 8.69 -4.13
CA PRO A 401 -10.33 7.25 -3.89
C PRO A 401 -9.22 6.63 -4.75
N TRP A 402 -8.74 5.47 -4.32
CA TRP A 402 -7.66 4.76 -5.01
C TRP A 402 -8.21 3.88 -6.15
N ASN A 403 -8.25 4.42 -7.37
CA ASN A 403 -8.67 3.70 -8.57
C ASN A 403 -7.52 2.89 -9.21
N PHE A 404 -6.29 3.05 -8.75
CA PHE A 404 -5.15 2.31 -9.30
C PHE A 404 -5.21 0.79 -9.03
N THR A 405 -6.06 0.35 -8.11
CA THR A 405 -6.39 -1.08 -7.94
C THR A 405 -7.11 -1.68 -9.14
N LEU A 406 -7.63 -0.84 -10.06
CA LEU A 406 -8.25 -1.22 -11.34
C LEU A 406 -7.25 -1.22 -12.50
N PHE A 407 -6.01 -0.79 -12.29
CA PHE A 407 -5.00 -0.76 -13.36
C PHE A 407 -4.75 -2.19 -13.89
N PRO A 408 -4.55 -2.34 -15.21
CA PRO A 408 -4.65 -3.65 -15.87
C PRO A 408 -3.68 -4.71 -15.35
N SER A 409 -2.40 -4.34 -15.19
CA SER A 409 -1.36 -5.30 -14.84
C SER A 409 -0.11 -4.59 -14.28
N GLN A 410 0.82 -5.36 -13.72
CA GLN A 410 2.16 -4.83 -13.39
C GLN A 410 2.92 -4.44 -14.65
N THR A 411 2.78 -5.19 -15.75
CA THR A 411 3.39 -4.87 -17.06
C THR A 411 2.97 -3.49 -17.56
N PHE A 412 1.67 -3.15 -17.45
CA PHE A 412 1.18 -1.81 -17.77
C PHE A 412 1.92 -0.73 -16.96
N LYS A 413 2.03 -0.92 -15.65
CA LYS A 413 2.68 0.02 -14.75
C LYS A 413 4.17 0.19 -15.10
N ASP A 414 4.89 -0.91 -15.31
CA ASP A 414 6.32 -0.89 -15.66
C ASP A 414 6.56 -0.20 -17.00
N ASN A 415 5.73 -0.47 -18.01
CA ASN A 415 5.80 0.20 -19.32
C ASN A 415 5.54 1.70 -19.20
N PHE A 416 4.56 2.10 -18.37
CA PHE A 416 4.27 3.51 -18.15
C PHE A 416 5.44 4.20 -17.42
N GLY A 417 6.00 3.60 -16.37
CA GLY A 417 7.18 4.11 -15.67
C GLY A 417 8.38 4.30 -16.61
N ALA A 418 8.64 3.32 -17.48
CA ALA A 418 9.69 3.43 -18.50
C ALA A 418 9.42 4.56 -19.50
N ALA A 419 8.17 4.76 -19.92
CA ALA A 419 7.80 5.85 -20.81
C ALA A 419 7.96 7.23 -20.15
N LEU A 420 7.63 7.36 -18.85
CA LEU A 420 7.85 8.57 -18.04
C LEU A 420 9.34 8.91 -17.93
N LEU A 421 10.21 7.90 -17.70
CA LEU A 421 11.64 8.10 -17.68
C LEU A 421 12.17 8.59 -19.04
N GLN A 422 11.73 7.98 -20.15
CA GLN A 422 12.10 8.40 -21.50
C GLN A 422 11.64 9.85 -21.79
N TYR A 423 10.44 10.22 -21.32
CA TYR A 423 9.94 11.58 -21.41
C TYR A 423 10.82 12.55 -20.61
N ALA A 424 11.11 12.26 -19.36
CA ALA A 424 11.97 13.07 -18.51
C ALA A 424 13.37 13.28 -19.10
N GLN A 425 13.91 12.27 -19.79
CA GLN A 425 15.21 12.31 -20.48
C GLN A 425 15.16 12.95 -21.87
N GLY A 426 13.98 13.36 -22.36
CA GLY A 426 13.79 13.99 -23.66
C GLY A 426 13.92 13.04 -24.87
N THR A 427 13.87 11.71 -24.63
CA THR A 427 13.96 10.70 -25.70
C THR A 427 12.59 10.26 -26.23
N LYS A 428 11.51 10.64 -25.55
CA LYS A 428 10.11 10.41 -25.96
C LYS A 428 9.32 11.69 -25.73
N ASP A 429 8.48 12.08 -26.69
CA ASP A 429 7.55 13.19 -26.49
C ASP A 429 6.31 12.77 -25.70
N TRP A 430 5.60 13.75 -25.11
CA TRP A 430 4.43 13.48 -24.27
C TRP A 430 3.30 12.79 -25.03
N LYS A 431 3.09 13.16 -26.31
CA LYS A 431 2.03 12.55 -27.13
C LYS A 431 2.27 11.05 -27.36
N ALA A 432 3.54 10.65 -27.47
CA ALA A 432 3.90 9.24 -27.56
C ALA A 432 3.71 8.50 -26.23
N VAL A 433 3.94 9.16 -25.08
CA VAL A 433 3.60 8.63 -23.76
C VAL A 433 2.09 8.41 -23.63
N GLU A 434 1.30 9.43 -23.94
CA GLU A 434 -0.17 9.40 -23.91
C GLU A 434 -0.74 8.24 -24.75
N LYS A 435 -0.26 8.13 -26.01
CA LYS A 435 -0.68 7.04 -26.88
C LYS A 435 -0.32 5.67 -26.30
N GLN A 436 0.89 5.50 -25.76
CA GLN A 436 1.33 4.24 -25.18
C GLN A 436 0.46 3.86 -23.97
N VAL A 437 0.13 4.80 -23.09
CA VAL A 437 -0.73 4.54 -21.92
C VAL A 437 -2.10 4.02 -22.36
N ILE A 438 -2.70 4.61 -23.39
CA ILE A 438 -4.01 4.18 -23.93
C ILE A 438 -3.92 2.76 -24.51
N ASP A 439 -2.92 2.53 -25.37
CA ASP A 439 -2.75 1.23 -26.04
C ASP A 439 -2.43 0.11 -25.05
N ASP A 440 -1.50 0.35 -24.11
CA ASP A 440 -1.09 -0.63 -23.10
C ASP A 440 -2.23 -0.92 -22.12
N TRP A 441 -3.04 0.09 -21.74
CA TRP A 441 -4.20 -0.14 -20.89
C TRP A 441 -5.19 -1.12 -21.53
N ALA A 442 -5.54 -0.91 -22.78
CA ALA A 442 -6.48 -1.75 -23.50
C ALA A 442 -5.93 -3.17 -23.71
N SER A 443 -4.66 -3.30 -24.14
CA SER A 443 -4.05 -4.60 -24.43
C SER A 443 -3.84 -5.44 -23.16
N GLU A 444 -3.36 -4.85 -22.08
CA GLU A 444 -3.14 -5.53 -20.81
C GLU A 444 -4.48 -5.89 -20.11
N SER A 445 -5.52 -5.04 -20.25
CA SER A 445 -6.86 -5.37 -19.76
C SER A 445 -7.47 -6.56 -20.53
N ALA A 446 -7.16 -6.72 -21.79
CA ALA A 446 -7.62 -7.86 -22.59
C ALA A 446 -6.85 -9.15 -22.25
N ALA A 447 -5.57 -9.04 -21.89
CA ALA A 447 -4.73 -10.19 -21.53
C ALA A 447 -5.02 -10.74 -20.12
N ALA A 448 -5.60 -9.94 -19.23
CA ALA A 448 -5.91 -10.29 -17.84
C ALA A 448 -7.25 -11.05 -17.67
N GLN A 449 -7.81 -11.66 -18.74
CA GLN A 449 -9.08 -12.39 -18.73
C GLN A 449 -8.92 -13.89 -18.44
#